data_d23a38358784682ea3e61044ba013c6c
#
_entry.id   d23a38358784682ea3e61044ba013c6c
#
_cell.length_a   1.000
_cell.length_b   1.000
_cell.length_c   1.000
_cell.angle_alpha   90.00
_cell.angle_beta   90.00
_cell.angle_gamma   90.00
#
_symmetry.space_group_name_H-M   'P 1'
#
loop_
_entity.id
_entity.type
_entity.pdbx_description
1 polymer ?
#
loop_
_entity_poly.entity_id
_entity_poly.type
_entity_poly.pdbx_seq_one_letter_code
_entity_poly.pdbx_strand_id
1 'polypeptide(L)'
;MAKITKEEALRYHAEGKPGKIEVVPTKPYSTQMDLSLAYSPGVAEPCLEIEKNPLDAYKYTSKGNLVAVISNGTAVLGLGDIGPLAGKPVMEGKGLLFKIFAGIDVFDIEVNEKDPDKFIETVKAIAPTFGGINLEDIKAPECFKIETRLKEELDIPVMHDDQHGTAIISGAGLINALEIAGKKIEDVKIVVNGAGAASISCTKLYIMLGARKENIIMCDSKGVISTHRTDLNESKKFFATDRDIKTLTEAVVGADVFLGLSVANVLTQDMVRSMNTNPIVFALANPNPEISYADAMASRDDIIFATGRSDYPNQINNVLGFPYIFRGALDTHAKAINEEMKLAAVYAIAGLAKEPVPDVVNAAYKLKRTTFGRDYILPKALDPRLLTRVSCAVAKAAIDSGVSRRTITDWEGYANHLREMMGYDNKLLRSCLLYTSPSPRDCS
;
A
#
# COMPACT_ATOMS: atom_id res chain seq x y z
N MET A 1 15.11 16.45 3.53
CA MET A 1 15.83 15.41 4.31
C MET A 1 17.25 15.25 3.78
N ALA A 2 18.23 14.86 4.62
CA ALA A 2 19.57 14.53 4.13
C ALA A 2 19.49 13.34 3.15
N LYS A 3 20.31 13.37 2.10
CA LYS A 3 20.38 12.27 1.12
C LYS A 3 21.06 11.08 1.79
N ILE A 4 20.36 9.95 1.88
CA ILE A 4 20.91 8.70 2.43
C ILE A 4 22.04 8.22 1.52
N THR A 5 23.22 7.94 2.11
CA THR A 5 24.37 7.40 1.38
C THR A 5 24.25 5.86 1.25
N LYS A 6 25.02 5.30 0.30
CA LYS A 6 25.11 3.84 0.15
C LYS A 6 25.65 3.16 1.42
N GLU A 7 26.66 3.76 2.03
CA GLU A 7 27.29 3.25 3.25
C GLU A 7 26.31 3.24 4.42
N GLU A 8 25.53 4.31 4.61
CA GLU A 8 24.50 4.37 5.65
C GLU A 8 23.43 3.30 5.45
N ALA A 9 22.97 3.10 4.20
CA ALA A 9 21.98 2.07 3.89
C ALA A 9 22.52 0.66 4.16
N LEU A 10 23.75 0.33 3.73
CA LEU A 10 24.36 -0.97 3.96
C LEU A 10 24.61 -1.22 5.46
N ARG A 11 25.10 -0.21 6.18
CA ARG A 11 25.32 -0.27 7.61
C ARG A 11 24.02 -0.56 8.38
N TYR A 12 22.93 0.14 8.06
CA TYR A 12 21.62 -0.10 8.67
C TYR A 12 21.17 -1.55 8.60
N HIS A 13 21.47 -2.26 7.49
CA HIS A 13 21.07 -3.65 7.29
C HIS A 13 22.02 -4.68 7.92
N ALA A 14 23.27 -4.32 8.17
CA ALA A 14 24.33 -5.23 8.58
C ALA A 14 24.73 -5.11 10.06
N GLU A 15 24.64 -3.91 10.65
CA GLU A 15 25.07 -3.67 12.03
C GLU A 15 24.12 -4.30 13.06
N GLY A 16 24.68 -4.80 14.14
CA GLY A 16 23.95 -5.49 15.19
C GLY A 16 23.47 -6.88 14.71
N LYS A 17 22.17 -7.14 14.84
CA LYS A 17 21.54 -8.34 14.29
C LYS A 17 21.18 -8.06 12.82
N PRO A 18 21.78 -8.78 11.85
CA PRO A 18 21.47 -8.57 10.44
C PRO A 18 20.00 -8.78 10.12
N GLY A 19 19.50 -8.05 9.12
CA GLY A 19 18.09 -8.09 8.71
C GLY A 19 17.21 -7.12 9.50
N LYS A 20 15.89 -7.23 9.35
CA LYS A 20 14.92 -6.31 9.96
C LYS A 20 13.82 -7.00 10.76
N ILE A 21 13.77 -8.33 10.72
CA ILE A 21 12.76 -9.13 11.40
C ILE A 21 13.41 -10.22 12.25
N GLU A 22 12.69 -10.64 13.29
CA GLU A 22 13.02 -11.81 14.08
C GLU A 22 11.76 -12.51 14.57
N VAL A 23 11.87 -13.81 14.83
CA VAL A 23 10.79 -14.61 15.41
C VAL A 23 11.09 -14.80 16.89
N VAL A 24 10.16 -14.42 17.75
CA VAL A 24 10.28 -14.52 19.19
C VAL A 24 9.10 -15.28 19.79
N PRO A 25 9.31 -16.07 20.86
CA PRO A 25 8.22 -16.76 21.54
C PRO A 25 7.27 -15.78 22.22
N THR A 26 5.96 -16.11 22.21
CA THR A 26 4.89 -15.30 22.84
C THR A 26 4.38 -15.91 24.16
N LYS A 27 4.82 -17.11 24.52
CA LYS A 27 4.41 -17.84 25.72
C LYS A 27 5.57 -17.96 26.71
N PRO A 28 5.29 -18.12 28.02
CA PRO A 28 6.31 -18.45 29.01
C PRO A 28 7.05 -19.76 28.65
N TYR A 29 8.34 -19.83 28.97
CA TYR A 29 9.18 -21.00 28.71
C TYR A 29 10.23 -21.22 29.84
N SER A 30 9.93 -20.74 31.04
CA SER A 30 10.88 -20.75 32.15
C SER A 30 10.78 -21.98 33.06
N THR A 31 9.69 -22.74 32.98
CA THR A 31 9.43 -23.91 33.82
C THR A 31 9.23 -25.17 33.01
N GLN A 32 9.42 -26.34 33.64
CA GLN A 32 9.10 -27.64 33.02
C GLN A 32 7.62 -27.76 32.65
N MET A 33 6.74 -27.11 33.40
CA MET A 33 5.30 -27.05 33.10
C MET A 33 5.06 -26.27 31.83
N ASP A 34 5.72 -25.08 31.66
CA ASP A 34 5.59 -24.28 30.45
C ASP A 34 6.00 -25.09 29.21
N LEU A 35 7.14 -25.83 29.29
CA LEU A 35 7.60 -26.66 28.18
C LEU A 35 6.64 -27.82 27.88
N SER A 36 6.06 -28.43 28.91
CA SER A 36 5.07 -29.51 28.74
C SER A 36 3.76 -29.02 28.13
N LEU A 37 3.35 -27.80 28.42
CA LEU A 37 2.20 -27.15 27.80
C LEU A 37 2.50 -26.70 26.36
N ALA A 38 3.70 -26.16 26.14
CA ALA A 38 4.09 -25.60 24.83
C ALA A 38 4.34 -26.69 23.78
N TYR A 39 4.79 -27.88 24.19
CA TYR A 39 5.12 -28.96 23.26
C TYR A 39 4.47 -30.28 23.71
N SER A 40 5.23 -31.24 24.26
CA SER A 40 4.69 -32.55 24.60
C SER A 40 4.52 -32.70 26.12
N PRO A 41 3.35 -33.14 26.60
CA PRO A 41 2.17 -33.67 25.88
C PRO A 41 1.10 -32.61 25.53
N GLY A 42 1.15 -31.40 26.09
CA GLY A 42 0.06 -30.44 26.07
C GLY A 42 -0.38 -29.99 24.66
N VAL A 43 0.54 -29.97 23.69
CA VAL A 43 0.25 -29.54 22.30
C VAL A 43 -0.74 -30.46 21.55
N ALA A 44 -0.98 -31.67 22.04
CA ALA A 44 -1.93 -32.60 21.44
C ALA A 44 -3.39 -32.08 21.49
N GLU A 45 -3.77 -31.40 22.58
CA GLU A 45 -5.14 -30.93 22.76
C GLU A 45 -5.54 -29.87 21.69
N PRO A 46 -4.81 -28.77 21.47
CA PRO A 46 -5.13 -27.84 20.38
C PRO A 46 -5.09 -28.49 18.99
N CYS A 47 -4.23 -29.50 18.75
CA CYS A 47 -4.23 -30.20 17.48
C CYS A 47 -5.56 -30.95 17.25
N LEU A 48 -6.07 -31.65 18.26
CA LEU A 48 -7.34 -32.36 18.19
C LEU A 48 -8.54 -31.42 18.03
N GLU A 49 -8.52 -30.25 18.66
CA GLU A 49 -9.57 -29.25 18.49
C GLU A 49 -9.56 -28.66 17.06
N ILE A 50 -8.39 -28.37 16.51
CA ILE A 50 -8.26 -27.86 15.13
C ILE A 50 -8.66 -28.93 14.11
N GLU A 51 -8.34 -30.21 14.35
CA GLU A 51 -8.79 -31.32 13.50
C GLU A 51 -10.32 -31.41 13.43
N LYS A 52 -11.00 -31.23 14.55
CA LYS A 52 -12.47 -31.20 14.62
C LYS A 52 -13.07 -29.97 13.96
N ASN A 53 -12.45 -28.80 14.17
CA ASN A 53 -12.90 -27.53 13.62
C ASN A 53 -11.70 -26.70 13.12
N PRO A 54 -11.40 -26.69 11.81
CA PRO A 54 -10.25 -25.97 11.23
C PRO A 54 -10.22 -24.47 11.56
N LEU A 55 -11.36 -23.84 11.87
CA LEU A 55 -11.39 -22.43 12.24
C LEU A 55 -10.78 -22.18 13.64
N ASP A 56 -10.64 -23.19 14.47
CA ASP A 56 -9.96 -23.09 15.76
C ASP A 56 -8.45 -22.86 15.62
N ALA A 57 -7.89 -22.99 14.40
CA ALA A 57 -6.54 -22.54 14.11
C ALA A 57 -6.35 -21.05 14.39
N TYR A 58 -7.37 -20.23 14.19
CA TYR A 58 -7.35 -18.79 14.53
C TYR A 58 -7.32 -18.51 16.04
N LYS A 59 -7.74 -19.48 16.86
CA LYS A 59 -7.78 -19.41 18.32
C LYS A 59 -6.49 -19.93 18.96
N TYR A 60 -5.95 -21.01 18.43
CA TYR A 60 -4.88 -21.75 19.08
C TYR A 60 -3.50 -21.56 18.45
N THR A 61 -3.41 -20.87 17.31
CA THR A 61 -2.15 -20.61 16.60
C THR A 61 -1.97 -19.12 16.28
N SER A 62 -0.80 -18.77 15.76
CA SER A 62 -0.50 -17.41 15.27
C SER A 62 -1.21 -17.06 13.94
N LYS A 63 -1.89 -18.02 13.29
CA LYS A 63 -2.52 -17.85 11.96
C LYS A 63 -3.34 -16.57 11.85
N GLY A 64 -4.10 -16.22 12.88
CA GLY A 64 -4.97 -15.04 12.87
C GLY A 64 -4.25 -13.69 12.81
N ASN A 65 -2.95 -13.66 13.09
CA ASN A 65 -2.14 -12.43 13.06
C ASN A 65 -0.90 -12.56 12.15
N LEU A 66 -0.82 -13.60 11.33
CA LEU A 66 0.36 -13.88 10.51
C LEU A 66 0.06 -13.72 9.02
N VAL A 67 0.78 -12.82 8.36
CA VAL A 67 0.70 -12.58 6.91
C VAL A 67 1.97 -13.10 6.23
N ALA A 68 1.82 -13.77 5.08
CA ALA A 68 2.94 -14.03 4.19
C ALA A 68 3.15 -12.83 3.26
N VAL A 69 4.37 -12.31 3.19
CA VAL A 69 4.80 -11.41 2.11
C VAL A 69 5.54 -12.26 1.10
N ILE A 70 4.95 -12.46 -0.08
CA ILE A 70 5.45 -13.42 -1.07
C ILE A 70 5.90 -12.72 -2.35
N SER A 71 7.12 -13.00 -2.78
CA SER A 71 7.72 -12.46 -3.99
C SER A 71 8.49 -13.51 -4.78
N ASN A 72 8.60 -13.33 -6.08
CA ASN A 72 9.60 -14.03 -6.90
C ASN A 72 10.71 -13.10 -7.42
N GLY A 73 10.72 -11.87 -6.99
CA GLY A 73 11.77 -10.88 -7.28
C GLY A 73 11.86 -10.47 -8.74
N THR A 74 10.75 -10.53 -9.50
CA THR A 74 10.74 -10.24 -10.94
C THR A 74 10.46 -8.77 -11.27
N ALA A 75 10.07 -7.95 -10.28
CA ALA A 75 9.81 -6.50 -10.45
C ALA A 75 10.20 -5.70 -9.20
N VAL A 76 11.39 -5.93 -8.66
CA VAL A 76 11.84 -5.33 -7.39
C VAL A 76 12.11 -3.84 -7.55
N LEU A 77 11.25 -2.99 -6.94
CA LEU A 77 11.36 -1.53 -6.99
C LEU A 77 11.63 -1.01 -8.41
N GLY A 78 12.60 -0.11 -8.60
CA GLY A 78 13.08 0.33 -9.91
C GLY A 78 14.24 -0.52 -10.49
N LEU A 79 14.59 -1.65 -9.83
CA LEU A 79 15.72 -2.50 -10.20
C LEU A 79 15.34 -3.62 -11.20
N GLY A 80 14.04 -3.92 -11.32
CA GLY A 80 13.53 -4.95 -12.23
C GLY A 80 13.69 -6.39 -11.71
N ASP A 81 13.97 -7.32 -12.62
CA ASP A 81 14.12 -8.76 -12.33
C ASP A 81 15.52 -9.07 -11.76
N ILE A 82 15.68 -8.89 -10.46
CA ILE A 82 16.94 -9.18 -9.74
C ILE A 82 16.88 -10.51 -8.99
N GLY A 83 15.75 -11.20 -9.04
CA GLY A 83 15.54 -12.49 -8.41
C GLY A 83 15.11 -12.43 -6.93
N PRO A 84 14.59 -13.56 -6.41
CA PRO A 84 13.97 -13.60 -5.10
C PRO A 84 14.94 -13.28 -3.96
N LEU A 85 16.15 -13.86 -3.97
CA LEU A 85 17.11 -13.65 -2.89
C LEU A 85 17.57 -12.19 -2.79
N ALA A 86 17.80 -11.51 -3.92
CA ALA A 86 18.17 -10.10 -3.91
C ALA A 86 17.00 -9.18 -3.53
N GLY A 87 15.76 -9.63 -3.69
CA GLY A 87 14.54 -8.94 -3.26
C GLY A 87 14.28 -9.03 -1.75
N LYS A 88 14.88 -10.00 -1.04
CA LYS A 88 14.61 -10.23 0.39
C LYS A 88 14.71 -8.99 1.29
N PRO A 89 15.67 -8.09 1.15
CA PRO A 89 15.71 -6.87 1.98
C PRO A 89 14.46 -5.99 1.84
N VAL A 90 13.80 -6.00 0.68
CA VAL A 90 12.53 -5.29 0.47
C VAL A 90 11.39 -6.00 1.20
N MET A 91 11.32 -7.34 1.10
CA MET A 91 10.29 -8.15 1.75
C MET A 91 10.36 -8.07 3.27
N GLU A 92 11.57 -8.13 3.86
CA GLU A 92 11.77 -7.84 5.29
C GLU A 92 11.34 -6.41 5.66
N GLY A 93 11.60 -5.44 4.78
CA GLY A 93 11.13 -4.06 4.96
C GLY A 93 9.61 -3.99 5.00
N LYS A 94 8.92 -4.72 4.12
CA LYS A 94 7.46 -4.84 4.12
C LYS A 94 6.97 -5.45 5.44
N GLY A 95 7.60 -6.52 5.92
CA GLY A 95 7.31 -7.16 7.21
C GLY A 95 7.47 -6.20 8.39
N LEU A 96 8.56 -5.42 8.41
CA LEU A 96 8.76 -4.36 9.40
C LEU A 96 7.58 -3.36 9.42
N LEU A 97 7.13 -2.90 8.23
CA LEU A 97 6.03 -1.94 8.13
C LEU A 97 4.70 -2.53 8.63
N PHE A 98 4.39 -3.78 8.30
CA PHE A 98 3.23 -4.49 8.85
C PHE A 98 3.26 -4.50 10.38
N LYS A 99 4.43 -4.80 10.97
CA LYS A 99 4.59 -4.91 12.42
C LYS A 99 4.45 -3.57 13.13
N ILE A 100 5.17 -2.54 12.65
CA ILE A 100 5.21 -1.24 13.35
C ILE A 100 3.94 -0.41 13.18
N PHE A 101 3.16 -0.63 12.10
CA PHE A 101 1.95 0.15 11.83
C PHE A 101 0.66 -0.57 12.22
N ALA A 102 0.63 -1.90 12.18
CA ALA A 102 -0.60 -2.65 12.43
C ALA A 102 -0.43 -3.85 13.38
N GLY A 103 0.73 -4.06 14.00
CA GLY A 103 0.97 -5.17 14.91
C GLY A 103 0.92 -6.55 14.27
N ILE A 104 0.94 -6.64 12.93
CA ILE A 104 0.85 -7.88 12.18
C ILE A 104 2.23 -8.54 12.10
N ASP A 105 2.29 -9.83 12.40
CA ASP A 105 3.47 -10.64 12.21
C ASP A 105 3.60 -11.07 10.75
N VAL A 106 4.83 -11.16 10.24
CA VAL A 106 5.09 -11.49 8.84
C VAL A 106 6.17 -12.55 8.73
N PHE A 107 5.94 -13.53 7.85
CA PHE A 107 7.01 -14.27 7.22
C PHE A 107 7.14 -13.79 5.78
N ASP A 108 8.34 -13.33 5.42
CA ASP A 108 8.70 -13.07 4.04
C ASP A 108 9.14 -14.38 3.36
N ILE A 109 8.57 -14.63 2.19
CA ILE A 109 8.75 -15.88 1.44
C ILE A 109 9.22 -15.56 0.03
N GLU A 110 10.48 -15.79 -0.23
CA GLU A 110 11.12 -15.58 -1.52
C GLU A 110 11.05 -16.89 -2.35
N VAL A 111 10.15 -16.92 -3.34
CA VAL A 111 9.89 -18.09 -4.17
C VAL A 111 10.74 -18.05 -5.44
N ASN A 112 11.67 -18.98 -5.59
CA ASN A 112 12.50 -19.08 -6.79
C ASN A 112 11.76 -19.83 -7.92
N GLU A 113 10.63 -19.28 -8.36
CA GLU A 113 9.83 -19.81 -9.47
C GLU A 113 9.25 -18.65 -10.29
N LYS A 114 9.47 -18.69 -11.60
CA LYS A 114 8.95 -17.67 -12.54
C LYS A 114 7.73 -18.16 -13.34
N ASP A 115 7.49 -19.47 -13.39
CA ASP A 115 6.28 -20.02 -13.98
C ASP A 115 5.08 -19.71 -13.07
N PRO A 116 4.07 -18.98 -13.57
CA PRO A 116 2.94 -18.57 -12.74
C PRO A 116 2.15 -19.72 -12.13
N ASP A 117 1.98 -20.83 -12.87
CA ASP A 117 1.19 -21.96 -12.38
C ASP A 117 1.91 -22.69 -11.25
N LYS A 118 3.21 -22.89 -11.37
CA LYS A 118 4.02 -23.50 -10.31
C LYS A 118 4.15 -22.57 -9.09
N PHE A 119 4.27 -21.27 -9.33
CA PHE A 119 4.26 -20.28 -8.25
C PHE A 119 2.95 -20.34 -7.46
N ILE A 120 1.80 -20.36 -8.15
CA ILE A 120 0.47 -20.49 -7.54
C ILE A 120 0.38 -21.78 -6.70
N GLU A 121 0.77 -22.93 -7.24
CA GLU A 121 0.73 -24.19 -6.49
C GLU A 121 1.65 -24.15 -5.25
N THR A 122 2.81 -23.52 -5.35
CA THR A 122 3.70 -23.32 -4.19
C THR A 122 3.03 -22.49 -3.11
N VAL A 123 2.41 -21.36 -3.48
CA VAL A 123 1.72 -20.47 -2.54
C VAL A 123 0.53 -21.19 -1.90
N LYS A 124 -0.25 -21.94 -2.66
CA LYS A 124 -1.36 -22.74 -2.14
C LYS A 124 -0.91 -23.78 -1.12
N ALA A 125 0.23 -24.43 -1.36
CA ALA A 125 0.76 -25.46 -0.46
C ALA A 125 1.15 -24.90 0.91
N ILE A 126 1.61 -23.64 1.00
CA ILE A 126 2.01 -23.00 2.26
C ILE A 126 0.89 -22.15 2.90
N ALA A 127 -0.19 -21.85 2.18
CA ALA A 127 -1.29 -21.00 2.61
C ALA A 127 -1.93 -21.38 3.96
N PRO A 128 -2.01 -22.69 4.37
CA PRO A 128 -2.56 -23.05 5.68
C PRO A 128 -1.90 -22.37 6.87
N THR A 129 -0.64 -21.97 6.75
CA THR A 129 0.12 -21.27 7.81
C THR A 129 -0.41 -19.87 8.09
N PHE A 130 -0.98 -19.19 7.10
CA PHE A 130 -1.20 -17.75 7.12
C PHE A 130 -2.68 -17.38 7.24
N GLY A 131 -2.93 -16.22 7.87
CA GLY A 131 -4.24 -15.57 7.89
C GLY A 131 -4.49 -14.65 6.69
N GLY A 132 -3.42 -14.33 5.94
CA GLY A 132 -3.49 -13.52 4.72
C GLY A 132 -2.20 -13.55 3.93
N ILE A 133 -2.25 -13.15 2.67
CA ILE A 133 -1.10 -13.13 1.74
C ILE A 133 -1.01 -11.77 1.07
N ASN A 134 0.14 -11.13 1.22
CA ASN A 134 0.56 -9.97 0.45
C ASN A 134 1.51 -10.41 -0.66
N LEU A 135 1.10 -10.25 -1.91
CA LEU A 135 1.98 -10.44 -3.07
C LEU A 135 2.75 -9.14 -3.33
N GLU A 136 4.05 -9.26 -3.59
CA GLU A 136 4.94 -8.11 -3.73
C GLU A 136 5.95 -8.32 -4.86
N ASP A 137 6.29 -7.26 -5.61
CA ASP A 137 7.37 -7.24 -6.60
C ASP A 137 7.28 -8.36 -7.66
N ILE A 138 6.07 -8.70 -8.10
CA ILE A 138 5.80 -9.68 -9.17
C ILE A 138 5.44 -8.92 -10.44
N LYS A 139 6.17 -9.17 -11.52
CA LYS A 139 5.98 -8.44 -12.80
C LYS A 139 4.63 -8.72 -13.46
N ALA A 140 4.15 -7.75 -14.23
CA ALA A 140 3.06 -7.93 -15.16
C ALA A 140 3.56 -8.57 -16.48
N PRO A 141 2.73 -9.40 -17.18
CA PRO A 141 1.34 -9.69 -16.89
C PRO A 141 1.10 -10.84 -15.89
N GLU A 142 2.14 -11.55 -15.46
CA GLU A 142 2.05 -12.76 -14.62
C GLU A 142 1.35 -12.48 -13.29
N CYS A 143 1.60 -11.31 -12.68
CA CYS A 143 0.99 -10.92 -11.41
C CYS A 143 -0.55 -10.92 -11.46
N PHE A 144 -1.16 -10.59 -12.60
CA PHE A 144 -2.62 -10.60 -12.74
C PHE A 144 -3.19 -12.03 -12.64
N LYS A 145 -2.56 -12.98 -13.35
CA LYS A 145 -2.95 -14.38 -13.31
C LYS A 145 -2.77 -14.97 -11.92
N ILE A 146 -1.62 -14.70 -11.31
CA ILE A 146 -1.27 -15.19 -9.97
C ILE A 146 -2.29 -14.68 -8.94
N GLU A 147 -2.53 -13.39 -8.88
CA GLU A 147 -3.46 -12.82 -7.89
C GLU A 147 -4.89 -13.32 -8.11
N THR A 148 -5.38 -13.31 -9.35
CA THR A 148 -6.75 -13.74 -9.66
C THR A 148 -6.98 -15.17 -9.21
N ARG A 149 -6.10 -16.10 -9.59
CA ARG A 149 -6.25 -17.51 -9.22
C ARG A 149 -6.12 -17.75 -7.72
N LEU A 150 -5.17 -17.09 -7.05
CA LEU A 150 -5.03 -17.23 -5.60
C LEU A 150 -6.25 -16.69 -4.85
N LYS A 151 -6.88 -15.61 -5.31
CA LYS A 151 -8.13 -15.10 -4.75
C LYS A 151 -9.31 -16.06 -4.94
N GLU A 152 -9.35 -16.76 -6.05
CA GLU A 152 -10.42 -17.72 -6.36
C GLU A 152 -10.21 -19.06 -5.63
N GLU A 153 -8.97 -19.49 -5.45
CA GLU A 153 -8.62 -20.82 -4.97
C GLU A 153 -8.29 -20.88 -3.46
N LEU A 154 -8.07 -19.71 -2.80
CA LEU A 154 -7.80 -19.63 -1.38
C LEU A 154 -8.96 -19.00 -0.61
N ASP A 155 -9.11 -19.41 0.64
CA ASP A 155 -10.16 -18.96 1.56
C ASP A 155 -9.60 -18.03 2.65
N ILE A 156 -8.58 -17.25 2.29
CA ILE A 156 -7.93 -16.20 3.09
C ILE A 156 -7.68 -14.96 2.23
N PRO A 157 -7.58 -13.75 2.79
CA PRO A 157 -7.33 -12.53 2.04
C PRO A 157 -5.99 -12.60 1.27
N VAL A 158 -6.05 -12.31 -0.03
CA VAL A 158 -4.90 -12.15 -0.92
C VAL A 158 -4.97 -10.77 -1.56
N MET A 159 -3.86 -10.03 -1.53
CA MET A 159 -3.75 -8.73 -2.20
C MET A 159 -2.34 -8.53 -2.76
N HIS A 160 -2.25 -8.05 -4.00
CA HIS A 160 -0.99 -7.60 -4.57
C HIS A 160 -0.82 -6.09 -4.32
N ASP A 161 0.12 -5.73 -3.43
CA ASP A 161 0.23 -4.34 -2.96
C ASP A 161 0.65 -3.35 -4.05
N ASP A 162 1.56 -3.73 -4.95
CA ASP A 162 1.97 -2.85 -6.07
C ASP A 162 0.81 -2.49 -7.00
N GLN A 163 -0.18 -3.36 -7.11
CA GLN A 163 -1.38 -3.09 -7.89
C GLN A 163 -2.37 -2.25 -7.10
N HIS A 164 -2.76 -2.73 -5.93
CA HIS A 164 -3.92 -2.20 -5.19
C HIS A 164 -3.53 -1.14 -4.17
N GLY A 165 -2.32 -1.21 -3.58
CA GLY A 165 -1.85 -0.18 -2.65
C GLY A 165 -1.75 1.18 -3.32
N THR A 166 -1.03 1.26 -4.45
CA THR A 166 -0.91 2.49 -5.23
C THR A 166 -2.28 3.02 -5.70
N ALA A 167 -3.18 2.12 -6.14
CA ALA A 167 -4.52 2.49 -6.56
C ALA A 167 -5.33 3.12 -5.41
N ILE A 168 -5.33 2.51 -4.22
CA ILE A 168 -6.06 2.99 -3.05
C ILE A 168 -5.54 4.36 -2.61
N ILE A 169 -4.22 4.52 -2.49
CA ILE A 169 -3.64 5.77 -1.99
C ILE A 169 -3.77 6.89 -3.01
N SER A 170 -3.52 6.62 -4.30
CA SER A 170 -3.73 7.61 -5.35
C SER A 170 -5.21 7.98 -5.50
N GLY A 171 -6.13 7.02 -5.32
CA GLY A 171 -7.57 7.27 -5.30
C GLY A 171 -7.99 8.20 -4.16
N ALA A 172 -7.47 7.97 -2.95
CA ALA A 172 -7.71 8.87 -1.81
C ALA A 172 -7.16 10.29 -2.07
N GLY A 173 -5.94 10.38 -2.61
CA GLY A 173 -5.35 11.65 -3.01
C GLY A 173 -6.16 12.34 -4.11
N LEU A 174 -6.67 11.59 -5.09
CA LEU A 174 -7.48 12.13 -6.18
C LEU A 174 -8.79 12.74 -5.68
N ILE A 175 -9.53 12.06 -4.82
CA ILE A 175 -10.77 12.60 -4.22
C ILE A 175 -10.51 13.94 -3.59
N ASN A 176 -9.47 14.05 -2.77
CA ASN A 176 -9.14 15.28 -2.06
C ASN A 176 -8.60 16.37 -3.00
N ALA A 177 -7.79 16.01 -3.98
CA ALA A 177 -7.29 16.94 -4.98
C ALA A 177 -8.42 17.51 -5.86
N LEU A 178 -9.39 16.70 -6.23
CA LEU A 178 -10.58 17.12 -6.99
C LEU A 178 -11.43 18.12 -6.19
N GLU A 179 -11.63 17.86 -4.89
CA GLU A 179 -12.36 18.79 -4.01
C GLU A 179 -11.67 20.16 -3.93
N ILE A 180 -10.34 20.17 -3.75
CA ILE A 180 -9.54 21.40 -3.71
C ILE A 180 -9.55 22.12 -5.06
N ALA A 181 -9.52 21.36 -6.17
CA ALA A 181 -9.58 21.89 -7.54
C ALA A 181 -10.98 22.39 -7.92
N GLY A 182 -12.03 22.06 -7.14
CA GLY A 182 -13.43 22.36 -7.47
C GLY A 182 -13.96 21.58 -8.67
N LYS A 183 -13.48 20.34 -8.87
CA LYS A 183 -13.81 19.48 -10.02
C LYS A 183 -14.58 18.23 -9.59
N LYS A 184 -15.44 17.72 -10.47
CA LYS A 184 -16.15 16.47 -10.27
C LYS A 184 -15.46 15.33 -11.02
N ILE A 185 -15.38 14.17 -10.40
CA ILE A 185 -14.65 13.01 -10.94
C ILE A 185 -15.22 12.52 -12.27
N GLU A 186 -16.54 12.64 -12.46
CA GLU A 186 -17.22 12.25 -13.69
C GLU A 186 -16.94 13.18 -14.89
N ASP A 187 -16.48 14.41 -14.64
CA ASP A 187 -16.29 15.41 -15.70
C ASP A 187 -14.82 15.59 -16.10
N VAL A 188 -13.88 15.11 -15.28
CA VAL A 188 -12.44 15.35 -15.51
C VAL A 188 -11.87 14.47 -16.61
N LYS A 189 -10.97 15.08 -17.40
CA LYS A 189 -10.11 14.38 -18.37
C LYS A 189 -8.86 13.88 -17.65
N ILE A 190 -8.66 12.57 -17.64
CA ILE A 190 -7.55 11.89 -16.97
C ILE A 190 -6.59 11.33 -18.01
N VAL A 191 -5.31 11.67 -17.91
CA VAL A 191 -4.23 11.09 -18.70
C VAL A 191 -3.38 10.19 -17.80
N VAL A 192 -3.25 8.93 -18.19
CA VAL A 192 -2.46 7.92 -17.48
C VAL A 192 -1.23 7.58 -18.32
N ASN A 193 -0.05 7.87 -17.82
CA ASN A 193 1.21 7.55 -18.50
C ASN A 193 1.87 6.36 -17.85
N GLY A 194 1.90 5.26 -18.57
CA GLY A 194 2.21 3.91 -18.14
C GLY A 194 1.02 2.99 -18.35
N ALA A 195 1.25 1.72 -18.67
CA ALA A 195 0.22 0.71 -18.88
C ALA A 195 0.61 -0.62 -18.22
N GLY A 196 1.32 -0.52 -17.09
CA GLY A 196 1.69 -1.64 -16.23
C GLY A 196 0.59 -1.96 -15.20
N ALA A 197 0.91 -2.88 -14.28
CA ALA A 197 -0.03 -3.37 -13.27
C ALA A 197 -0.63 -2.24 -12.42
N ALA A 198 0.20 -1.36 -11.88
CA ALA A 198 -0.25 -0.23 -11.05
C ALA A 198 -1.16 0.73 -11.84
N SER A 199 -0.79 1.10 -13.08
CA SER A 199 -1.58 2.01 -13.92
C SER A 199 -2.97 1.46 -14.20
N ILE A 200 -3.05 0.18 -14.56
CA ILE A 200 -4.32 -0.51 -14.84
C ILE A 200 -5.20 -0.54 -13.59
N SER A 201 -4.62 -0.89 -12.43
CA SER A 201 -5.34 -0.98 -11.17
C SER A 201 -5.81 0.39 -10.67
N CYS A 202 -4.96 1.42 -10.74
CA CYS A 202 -5.34 2.80 -10.42
C CYS A 202 -6.50 3.27 -11.29
N THR A 203 -6.41 3.05 -12.61
CA THR A 203 -7.44 3.50 -13.54
C THR A 203 -8.77 2.79 -13.32
N LYS A 204 -8.76 1.48 -13.04
CA LYS A 204 -9.97 0.73 -12.67
C LYS A 204 -10.59 1.28 -11.39
N LEU A 205 -9.78 1.56 -10.36
CA LEU A 205 -10.27 2.14 -9.12
C LEU A 205 -10.85 3.55 -9.35
N TYR A 206 -10.25 4.39 -10.21
CA TYR A 206 -10.79 5.70 -10.52
C TYR A 206 -12.16 5.60 -11.22
N ILE A 207 -12.36 4.59 -12.08
CA ILE A 207 -13.68 4.31 -12.67
C ILE A 207 -14.68 3.90 -11.58
N MET A 208 -14.29 3.08 -10.62
CA MET A 208 -15.15 2.71 -9.48
C MET A 208 -15.49 3.91 -8.59
N LEU A 209 -14.61 4.91 -8.50
CA LEU A 209 -14.85 6.18 -7.80
C LEU A 209 -15.75 7.13 -8.59
N GLY A 210 -16.08 6.83 -9.86
CA GLY A 210 -16.99 7.60 -10.71
C GLY A 210 -16.35 8.24 -11.94
N ALA A 211 -15.06 8.05 -12.20
CA ALA A 211 -14.44 8.54 -13.43
C ALA A 211 -15.04 7.84 -14.65
N ARG A 212 -15.38 8.61 -15.68
CA ARG A 212 -15.91 8.05 -16.92
C ARG A 212 -14.77 7.50 -17.76
N LYS A 213 -14.90 6.25 -18.21
CA LYS A 213 -13.89 5.58 -19.01
C LYS A 213 -13.54 6.35 -20.28
N GLU A 214 -14.53 6.93 -20.93
CA GLU A 214 -14.37 7.73 -22.14
C GLU A 214 -13.55 9.02 -21.94
N ASN A 215 -13.40 9.48 -20.70
CA ASN A 215 -12.58 10.63 -20.33
C ASN A 215 -11.13 10.25 -19.97
N ILE A 216 -10.80 8.97 -20.01
CA ILE A 216 -9.48 8.46 -19.67
C ILE A 216 -8.69 8.17 -20.94
N ILE A 217 -7.47 8.69 -20.99
CA ILE A 217 -6.51 8.42 -22.07
C ILE A 217 -5.29 7.76 -21.45
N MET A 218 -4.99 6.52 -21.86
CA MET A 218 -3.83 5.78 -21.37
C MET A 218 -2.73 5.77 -22.44
N CYS A 219 -1.50 5.98 -22.01
CA CYS A 219 -0.28 5.94 -22.83
C CYS A 219 0.67 4.86 -22.37
N ASP A 220 1.37 4.24 -23.28
CA ASP A 220 2.53 3.38 -23.00
C ASP A 220 3.79 3.89 -23.74
N SER A 221 4.87 3.12 -23.75
CA SER A 221 6.13 3.50 -24.42
C SER A 221 6.02 3.76 -25.93
N LYS A 222 4.91 3.36 -26.55
CA LYS A 222 4.62 3.58 -27.97
C LYS A 222 3.63 4.73 -28.22
N GLY A 223 3.22 5.44 -27.16
CA GLY A 223 2.26 6.54 -27.22
C GLY A 223 0.87 6.13 -26.73
N VAL A 224 -0.16 6.81 -27.24
CA VAL A 224 -1.54 6.59 -26.82
C VAL A 224 -2.01 5.17 -27.18
N ILE A 225 -2.68 4.52 -26.26
CA ILE A 225 -3.32 3.22 -26.48
C ILE A 225 -4.60 3.45 -27.27
N SER A 226 -4.52 3.28 -28.59
CA SER A 226 -5.64 3.46 -29.51
C SER A 226 -6.23 2.14 -30.01
N THR A 227 -7.50 2.16 -30.41
CA THR A 227 -8.21 1.01 -30.98
C THR A 227 -7.58 0.51 -32.30
N HIS A 228 -6.77 1.35 -32.95
CA HIS A 228 -6.07 0.99 -34.20
C HIS A 228 -4.79 0.18 -33.98
N ARG A 229 -4.34 0.03 -32.73
CA ARG A 229 -3.12 -0.73 -32.40
C ARG A 229 -3.42 -2.24 -32.34
N THR A 230 -2.53 -3.03 -32.92
CA THR A 230 -2.64 -4.50 -33.00
C THR A 230 -1.79 -5.23 -31.94
N ASP A 231 -0.96 -4.49 -31.21
CA ASP A 231 0.01 -5.02 -30.24
C ASP A 231 -0.50 -4.97 -28.78
N LEU A 232 -1.81 -4.81 -28.59
CA LEU A 232 -2.42 -4.65 -27.27
C LEU A 232 -2.82 -6.01 -26.67
N ASN A 233 -2.44 -6.23 -25.40
CA ASN A 233 -3.03 -7.29 -24.58
C ASN A 233 -4.45 -6.91 -24.11
N GLU A 234 -5.19 -7.86 -23.55
CA GLU A 234 -6.59 -7.66 -23.12
C GLU A 234 -6.74 -6.51 -22.10
N SER A 235 -5.82 -6.39 -21.17
CA SER A 235 -5.85 -5.33 -20.15
C SER A 235 -5.70 -3.93 -20.77
N LYS A 236 -4.85 -3.79 -21.79
CA LYS A 236 -4.66 -2.54 -22.54
C LYS A 236 -5.82 -2.25 -23.47
N LYS A 237 -6.36 -3.27 -24.15
CA LYS A 237 -7.54 -3.13 -25.05
C LYS A 237 -8.73 -2.51 -24.30
N PHE A 238 -8.90 -2.83 -23.02
CA PHE A 238 -9.98 -2.23 -22.23
C PHE A 238 -9.92 -0.71 -22.19
N PHE A 239 -8.72 -0.10 -22.23
CA PHE A 239 -8.50 1.35 -22.19
C PHE A 239 -8.22 1.97 -23.55
N ALA A 240 -8.30 1.21 -24.64
CA ALA A 240 -8.05 1.73 -25.97
C ALA A 240 -9.10 2.79 -26.36
N THR A 241 -8.63 3.91 -26.91
CA THR A 241 -9.46 5.02 -27.37
C THR A 241 -9.46 5.11 -28.90
N ASP A 242 -10.55 5.61 -29.47
CA ASP A 242 -10.71 5.92 -30.92
C ASP A 242 -10.35 7.38 -31.25
N ARG A 243 -9.95 8.18 -30.28
CA ARG A 243 -9.54 9.58 -30.47
C ARG A 243 -8.32 9.67 -31.38
N ASP A 244 -8.30 10.66 -32.29
CA ASP A 244 -7.14 10.93 -33.17
C ASP A 244 -6.04 11.71 -32.41
N ILE A 245 -5.41 11.04 -31.44
CA ILE A 245 -4.29 11.50 -30.66
C ILE A 245 -3.25 10.38 -30.55
N LYS A 246 -1.97 10.70 -30.68
CA LYS A 246 -0.89 9.69 -30.79
C LYS A 246 0.12 9.76 -29.65
N THR A 247 0.38 10.96 -29.17
CA THR A 247 1.48 11.24 -28.24
C THR A 247 0.98 11.65 -26.86
N LEU A 248 1.86 11.52 -25.86
CA LEU A 248 1.59 12.02 -24.51
C LEU A 248 1.36 13.55 -24.53
N THR A 249 2.14 14.28 -25.33
CA THR A 249 2.02 15.73 -25.48
C THR A 249 0.64 16.15 -25.94
N GLU A 250 0.07 15.43 -26.93
CA GLU A 250 -1.29 15.70 -27.42
C GLU A 250 -2.33 15.30 -26.37
N ALA A 251 -2.10 14.20 -25.65
CA ALA A 251 -3.01 13.69 -24.65
C ALA A 251 -3.21 14.66 -23.48
N VAL A 252 -2.13 15.29 -23.00
CA VAL A 252 -2.19 16.17 -21.80
C VAL A 252 -2.81 17.55 -22.07
N VAL A 253 -2.96 17.96 -23.31
CA VAL A 253 -3.60 19.26 -23.65
C VAL A 253 -5.02 19.27 -23.11
N GLY A 254 -5.32 20.23 -22.24
CA GLY A 254 -6.62 20.36 -21.57
C GLY A 254 -6.98 19.18 -20.66
N ALA A 255 -6.01 18.42 -20.17
CA ALA A 255 -6.21 17.41 -19.15
C ALA A 255 -6.36 18.03 -17.77
N ASP A 256 -7.23 17.45 -16.93
CA ASP A 256 -7.42 17.84 -15.54
C ASP A 256 -6.51 17.09 -14.60
N VAL A 257 -6.25 15.82 -14.90
CA VAL A 257 -5.47 14.90 -14.07
C VAL A 257 -4.41 14.22 -14.92
N PHE A 258 -3.18 14.20 -14.46
CA PHE A 258 -2.09 13.37 -14.96
C PHE A 258 -1.70 12.35 -13.88
N LEU A 259 -1.72 11.08 -14.23
CA LEU A 259 -1.22 9.98 -13.43
C LEU A 259 -0.01 9.35 -14.12
N GLY A 260 1.19 9.58 -13.59
CA GLY A 260 2.42 9.01 -14.08
C GLY A 260 2.83 7.77 -13.29
N LEU A 261 3.01 6.64 -13.98
CA LEU A 261 3.45 5.36 -13.44
C LEU A 261 4.37 4.70 -14.49
N SER A 262 5.36 5.46 -14.97
CA SER A 262 6.20 5.07 -16.12
C SER A 262 7.69 5.27 -15.84
N VAL A 263 8.29 6.26 -16.47
CA VAL A 263 9.71 6.55 -16.36
C VAL A 263 9.96 8.04 -16.11
N ALA A 264 11.12 8.36 -15.56
CA ALA A 264 11.51 9.71 -15.21
C ALA A 264 11.52 10.69 -16.40
N ASN A 265 11.21 11.96 -16.12
CA ASN A 265 11.41 13.12 -17.01
C ASN A 265 10.64 13.06 -18.35
N VAL A 266 9.49 12.41 -18.40
CA VAL A 266 8.64 12.33 -19.60
C VAL A 266 7.56 13.42 -19.64
N LEU A 267 7.24 14.06 -18.51
CA LEU A 267 6.32 15.17 -18.43
C LEU A 267 7.12 16.49 -18.36
N THR A 268 6.95 17.35 -19.34
CA THR A 268 7.65 18.64 -19.40
C THR A 268 6.84 19.77 -18.76
N GLN A 269 7.50 20.89 -18.44
CA GLN A 269 6.81 22.10 -17.94
C GLN A 269 5.76 22.61 -18.94
N ASP A 270 6.03 22.58 -20.24
CA ASP A 270 5.09 23.02 -21.27
C ASP A 270 3.87 22.12 -21.36
N MET A 271 4.05 20.80 -21.20
CA MET A 271 2.93 19.88 -21.06
C MET A 271 2.05 20.23 -19.85
N VAL A 272 2.64 20.50 -18.68
CA VAL A 272 1.89 20.92 -17.49
C VAL A 272 1.17 22.24 -17.72
N ARG A 273 1.80 23.21 -18.41
CA ARG A 273 1.15 24.49 -18.77
C ARG A 273 -0.04 24.32 -19.70
N SER A 274 -0.03 23.28 -20.56
CA SER A 274 -1.11 22.99 -21.50
C SER A 274 -2.33 22.31 -20.86
N MET A 275 -2.20 21.84 -19.61
CA MET A 275 -3.31 21.24 -18.85
C MET A 275 -4.38 22.30 -18.47
N ASN A 276 -5.54 21.83 -18.08
CA ASN A 276 -6.63 22.67 -17.56
C ASN A 276 -6.24 23.46 -16.31
N THR A 277 -7.07 24.42 -15.91
CA THR A 277 -6.91 25.18 -14.63
C THR A 277 -6.95 24.20 -13.43
N ASN A 278 -6.19 24.51 -12.38
CA ASN A 278 -6.02 23.66 -11.20
C ASN A 278 -5.68 22.21 -11.57
N PRO A 279 -4.61 21.95 -12.34
CA PRO A 279 -4.26 20.59 -12.75
C PRO A 279 -3.79 19.76 -11.57
N ILE A 280 -4.15 18.49 -11.57
CA ILE A 280 -3.73 17.49 -10.61
C ILE A 280 -2.65 16.63 -11.27
N VAL A 281 -1.45 16.60 -10.70
CA VAL A 281 -0.31 15.87 -11.25
C VAL A 281 0.25 14.90 -10.22
N PHE A 282 0.03 13.62 -10.44
CA PHE A 282 0.61 12.53 -9.66
C PHE A 282 1.76 11.91 -10.45
N ALA A 283 3.01 12.25 -10.09
CA ALA A 283 4.22 11.78 -10.75
C ALA A 283 4.89 10.72 -9.87
N LEU A 284 4.61 9.44 -10.13
CA LEU A 284 4.87 8.34 -9.22
C LEU A 284 5.99 7.40 -9.67
N ALA A 285 6.68 7.68 -10.78
CA ALA A 285 7.82 6.88 -11.23
C ALA A 285 8.95 6.89 -10.17
N ASN A 286 9.55 5.74 -9.96
CA ASN A 286 10.65 5.52 -9.02
C ASN A 286 11.94 5.13 -9.76
N PRO A 287 13.14 5.60 -9.31
CA PRO A 287 13.38 6.50 -8.16
C PRO A 287 13.15 7.99 -8.46
N ASN A 288 13.02 8.36 -9.72
CA ASN A 288 12.80 9.74 -10.15
C ASN A 288 11.43 9.86 -10.81
N PRO A 289 10.65 10.91 -10.48
CA PRO A 289 9.31 11.11 -11.02
C PRO A 289 9.31 11.55 -12.50
N GLU A 290 8.17 11.49 -13.16
CA GLU A 290 7.94 11.92 -14.55
C GLU A 290 8.25 13.40 -14.77
N ILE A 291 8.12 14.22 -13.74
CA ILE A 291 8.59 15.62 -13.67
C ILE A 291 9.11 15.89 -12.26
N SER A 292 10.19 16.65 -12.13
CA SER A 292 10.70 17.03 -10.81
C SER A 292 9.71 17.95 -10.08
N TYR A 293 9.72 17.93 -8.74
CA TYR A 293 8.89 18.84 -7.94
C TYR A 293 9.18 20.31 -8.28
N ALA A 294 10.47 20.66 -8.45
CA ALA A 294 10.88 22.02 -8.77
C ALA A 294 10.34 22.48 -10.14
N ASP A 295 10.42 21.62 -11.16
CA ASP A 295 9.90 21.94 -12.51
C ASP A 295 8.37 22.00 -12.51
N ALA A 296 7.70 21.12 -11.77
CA ALA A 296 6.25 21.14 -11.64
C ALA A 296 5.77 22.46 -11.00
N MET A 297 6.37 22.87 -9.88
CA MET A 297 6.04 24.14 -9.21
C MET A 297 6.41 25.37 -10.04
N ALA A 298 7.51 25.32 -10.81
CA ALA A 298 7.90 26.40 -11.72
C ALA A 298 7.01 26.53 -12.96
N SER A 299 6.24 25.49 -13.28
CA SER A 299 5.35 25.48 -14.44
C SER A 299 4.08 26.29 -14.22
N ARG A 300 3.47 26.19 -13.02
CA ARG A 300 2.16 26.79 -12.67
C ARG A 300 1.99 26.93 -11.16
N ASP A 301 1.31 28.00 -10.72
CA ASP A 301 1.00 28.29 -9.30
C ASP A 301 -0.27 27.53 -8.81
N ASP A 302 -1.13 27.08 -9.72
CA ASP A 302 -2.41 26.45 -9.40
C ASP A 302 -2.34 24.91 -9.39
N ILE A 303 -1.16 24.31 -9.54
CA ILE A 303 -0.96 22.85 -9.59
C ILE A 303 -1.20 22.21 -8.21
N ILE A 304 -1.81 21.02 -8.20
CA ILE A 304 -1.85 20.09 -7.06
C ILE A 304 -0.95 18.91 -7.41
N PHE A 305 0.18 18.82 -6.71
CA PHE A 305 1.23 17.86 -7.04
C PHE A 305 1.40 16.80 -5.95
N ALA A 306 1.56 15.54 -6.37
CA ALA A 306 1.95 14.45 -5.50
C ALA A 306 2.99 13.55 -6.17
N THR A 307 3.78 12.85 -5.35
CA THR A 307 4.85 11.95 -5.81
C THR A 307 5.01 10.78 -4.84
N GLY A 308 5.69 9.70 -5.26
CA GLY A 308 6.07 8.59 -4.38
C GLY A 308 7.14 8.95 -3.33
N ARG A 309 7.83 10.09 -3.49
CA ARG A 309 8.95 10.48 -2.63
C ARG A 309 8.49 11.08 -1.30
N SER A 310 9.19 10.71 -0.22
CA SER A 310 8.91 11.18 1.15
C SER A 310 9.43 12.60 1.46
N ASP A 311 10.24 13.17 0.60
CA ASP A 311 10.85 14.49 0.77
C ASP A 311 9.97 15.65 0.25
N TYR A 312 8.80 15.35 -0.32
CA TYR A 312 7.83 16.33 -0.82
C TYR A 312 6.50 16.31 -0.06
N PRO A 313 5.67 17.38 -0.18
CA PRO A 313 4.47 17.54 0.64
C PRO A 313 3.46 16.40 0.57
N ASN A 314 3.04 16.02 -0.61
CA ASN A 314 2.06 14.96 -0.83
C ASN A 314 2.76 13.68 -1.28
N GLN A 315 2.93 12.74 -0.35
CA GLN A 315 3.52 11.44 -0.66
C GLN A 315 2.41 10.41 -0.91
N ILE A 316 2.39 9.83 -2.11
CA ILE A 316 1.59 8.64 -2.41
C ILE A 316 2.46 7.42 -2.08
N ASN A 317 2.14 6.77 -0.97
CA ASN A 317 2.90 5.65 -0.43
C ASN A 317 1.94 4.57 0.09
N ASN A 318 2.10 3.35 -0.37
CA ASN A 318 1.25 2.20 -0.04
C ASN A 318 1.16 1.92 1.46
N VAL A 319 2.14 2.37 2.25
CA VAL A 319 2.15 2.24 3.73
C VAL A 319 0.96 2.91 4.41
N LEU A 320 0.31 3.87 3.76
CA LEU A 320 -0.91 4.48 4.26
C LEU A 320 -2.12 3.53 4.21
N GLY A 321 -2.02 2.40 3.51
CA GLY A 321 -3.13 1.49 3.23
C GLY A 321 -2.90 0.06 3.69
N PHE A 322 -1.91 -0.65 3.11
CA PHE A 322 -1.81 -2.10 3.23
C PHE A 322 -1.80 -2.63 4.66
N PRO A 323 -1.08 -2.02 5.65
CA PRO A 323 -1.04 -2.59 6.99
C PRO A 323 -2.43 -2.61 7.63
N TYR A 324 -3.16 -1.54 7.45
CA TYR A 324 -4.48 -1.34 8.06
C TYR A 324 -5.58 -2.11 7.34
N ILE A 325 -5.47 -2.28 6.01
CA ILE A 325 -6.36 -3.12 5.21
C ILE A 325 -6.26 -4.58 5.67
N PHE A 326 -5.03 -5.10 5.80
CA PHE A 326 -4.82 -6.44 6.34
C PHE A 326 -5.26 -6.56 7.81
N ARG A 327 -5.06 -5.51 8.63
CA ARG A 327 -5.56 -5.52 10.02
C ARG A 327 -7.07 -5.68 10.08
N GLY A 328 -7.82 -4.90 9.33
CA GLY A 328 -9.29 -5.04 9.25
C GLY A 328 -9.74 -6.39 8.70
N ALA A 329 -9.05 -6.91 7.70
CA ALA A 329 -9.33 -8.23 7.13
C ALA A 329 -9.04 -9.39 8.09
N LEU A 330 -7.89 -9.35 8.79
CA LEU A 330 -7.51 -10.38 9.77
C LEU A 330 -8.45 -10.40 10.98
N ASP A 331 -8.82 -9.25 11.53
CA ASP A 331 -9.65 -9.16 12.73
C ASP A 331 -11.08 -9.63 12.51
N THR A 332 -11.55 -9.60 11.27
CA THR A 332 -12.84 -10.14 10.84
C THR A 332 -12.74 -11.55 10.30
N HIS A 333 -11.54 -12.16 10.27
CA HIS A 333 -11.25 -13.42 9.61
C HIS A 333 -11.84 -13.45 8.19
N ALA A 334 -11.60 -12.38 7.42
CA ALA A 334 -12.16 -12.24 6.08
C ALA A 334 -11.64 -13.33 5.14
N LYS A 335 -12.48 -13.74 4.18
CA LYS A 335 -12.12 -14.70 3.12
C LYS A 335 -11.37 -14.04 1.98
N ALA A 336 -11.56 -12.73 1.81
CA ALA A 336 -10.97 -11.96 0.72
C ALA A 336 -10.81 -10.49 1.15
N ILE A 337 -9.96 -9.76 0.43
CA ILE A 337 -9.99 -8.29 0.35
C ILE A 337 -10.70 -7.95 -0.95
N ASN A 338 -11.98 -7.57 -0.85
CA ASN A 338 -12.83 -7.25 -2.00
C ASN A 338 -12.82 -5.75 -2.36
N GLU A 339 -13.57 -5.36 -3.37
CA GLU A 339 -13.59 -3.97 -3.86
C GLU A 339 -14.22 -3.01 -2.84
N GLU A 340 -15.24 -3.45 -2.10
CA GLU A 340 -15.90 -2.68 -1.04
C GLU A 340 -14.91 -2.32 0.08
N MET A 341 -14.07 -3.26 0.48
CA MET A 341 -13.01 -3.03 1.48
C MET A 341 -11.95 -2.05 0.97
N LYS A 342 -11.57 -2.13 -0.30
CA LYS A 342 -10.62 -1.18 -0.92
C LYS A 342 -11.21 0.22 -0.99
N LEU A 343 -12.46 0.37 -1.41
CA LEU A 343 -13.16 1.66 -1.44
C LEU A 343 -13.32 2.24 -0.02
N ALA A 344 -13.63 1.40 0.97
CA ALA A 344 -13.70 1.84 2.36
C ALA A 344 -12.35 2.41 2.86
N ALA A 345 -11.23 1.78 2.48
CA ALA A 345 -9.90 2.29 2.78
C ALA A 345 -9.64 3.63 2.09
N VAL A 346 -10.00 3.78 0.80
CA VAL A 346 -9.89 5.04 0.05
C VAL A 346 -10.59 6.18 0.79
N TYR A 347 -11.87 5.99 1.13
CA TYR A 347 -12.66 7.03 1.80
C TYR A 347 -12.18 7.33 3.21
N ALA A 348 -11.73 6.32 3.96
CA ALA A 348 -11.17 6.50 5.30
C ALA A 348 -9.88 7.34 5.28
N ILE A 349 -8.98 7.05 4.34
CA ILE A 349 -7.72 7.79 4.17
C ILE A 349 -8.00 9.22 3.69
N ALA A 350 -8.88 9.39 2.70
CA ALA A 350 -9.26 10.71 2.19
C ALA A 350 -9.93 11.57 3.28
N GLY A 351 -10.84 11.00 4.06
CA GLY A 351 -11.52 11.68 5.16
C GLY A 351 -10.56 12.10 6.27
N LEU A 352 -9.59 11.24 6.60
CA LEU A 352 -8.61 11.53 7.65
C LEU A 352 -7.75 12.78 7.35
N ALA A 353 -7.40 12.99 6.08
CA ALA A 353 -6.64 14.17 5.68
C ALA A 353 -7.35 15.49 5.94
N LYS A 354 -8.69 15.48 6.06
CA LYS A 354 -9.52 16.66 6.32
C LYS A 354 -9.67 16.99 7.81
N GLU A 355 -9.35 16.04 8.68
CA GLU A 355 -9.39 16.23 10.12
C GLU A 355 -8.17 17.05 10.61
N PRO A 356 -8.28 17.81 11.72
CA PRO A 356 -7.14 18.52 12.30
C PRO A 356 -5.97 17.57 12.55
N VAL A 357 -4.78 17.94 12.06
CA VAL A 357 -3.56 17.13 12.19
C VAL A 357 -3.04 17.21 13.63
N PRO A 358 -2.82 16.05 14.32
CA PRO A 358 -2.28 16.05 15.67
C PRO A 358 -0.88 16.65 15.76
N ASP A 359 -0.58 17.33 16.89
CA ASP A 359 0.72 17.95 17.10
C ASP A 359 1.88 16.95 17.04
N VAL A 360 1.67 15.71 17.48
CA VAL A 360 2.65 14.63 17.38
C VAL A 360 3.06 14.35 15.92
N VAL A 361 2.12 14.43 14.99
CA VAL A 361 2.39 14.27 13.55
C VAL A 361 3.17 15.48 13.03
N ASN A 362 2.71 16.69 13.35
CA ASN A 362 3.43 17.92 12.96
C ASN A 362 4.88 17.92 13.48
N ALA A 363 5.10 17.50 14.72
CA ALA A 363 6.42 17.39 15.31
C ALA A 363 7.31 16.35 14.61
N ALA A 364 6.76 15.15 14.33
CA ALA A 364 7.50 14.06 13.67
C ALA A 364 8.01 14.45 12.27
N TYR A 365 7.25 15.27 11.56
CA TYR A 365 7.63 15.77 10.23
C TYR A 365 8.24 17.17 10.23
N LYS A 366 8.47 17.76 11.40
CA LYS A 366 9.02 19.13 11.57
C LYS A 366 8.18 20.19 10.83
N LEU A 367 6.87 20.03 10.83
CA LEU A 367 5.90 20.95 10.22
C LEU A 367 5.38 21.91 11.28
N LYS A 368 5.11 23.17 10.91
CA LYS A 368 4.60 24.17 11.87
C LYS A 368 3.14 23.90 12.23
N ARG A 369 2.28 23.85 11.25
CA ARG A 369 0.85 23.50 11.36
C ARG A 369 0.38 23.10 9.99
N THR A 370 -0.08 21.85 9.88
CA THR A 370 -0.55 21.31 8.62
C THR A 370 -2.07 21.28 8.62
N THR A 371 -2.66 21.72 7.54
CA THR A 371 -4.11 21.71 7.31
C THR A 371 -4.40 21.18 5.92
N PHE A 372 -5.59 20.63 5.74
CA PHE A 372 -6.08 20.18 4.45
C PHE A 372 -5.93 21.29 3.38
N GLY A 373 -5.38 20.95 2.24
CA GLY A 373 -5.09 21.87 1.14
C GLY A 373 -4.14 21.29 0.11
N ARG A 374 -3.64 22.10 -0.83
CA ARG A 374 -2.80 21.68 -1.96
C ARG A 374 -1.55 20.89 -1.55
N ASP A 375 -0.99 21.21 -0.38
CA ASP A 375 0.22 20.57 0.16
C ASP A 375 -0.10 19.45 1.17
N TYR A 376 -1.39 19.14 1.40
CA TYR A 376 -1.82 18.11 2.31
C TYR A 376 -3.16 17.49 1.86
N ILE A 377 -3.08 16.65 0.83
CA ILE A 377 -4.22 15.88 0.30
C ILE A 377 -4.30 14.47 0.88
N LEU A 378 -3.26 14.03 1.58
CA LEU A 378 -3.14 12.71 2.21
C LEU A 378 -2.57 12.85 3.62
N PRO A 379 -2.96 11.99 4.58
CA PRO A 379 -2.33 11.93 5.89
C PRO A 379 -0.86 11.51 5.77
N LYS A 380 -0.06 11.79 6.79
CA LYS A 380 1.32 11.35 6.86
C LYS A 380 1.41 9.92 7.37
N ALA A 381 2.44 9.15 6.93
CA ALA A 381 2.60 7.74 7.27
C ALA A 381 2.68 7.47 8.79
N LEU A 382 3.25 8.41 9.56
CA LEU A 382 3.32 8.30 11.02
C LEU A 382 2.07 8.82 11.75
N ASP A 383 0.96 9.05 11.05
CA ASP A 383 -0.30 9.44 11.70
C ASP A 383 -0.93 8.22 12.40
N PRO A 384 -0.96 8.20 13.74
CA PRO A 384 -1.45 7.04 14.50
C PRO A 384 -2.94 6.76 14.28
N ARG A 385 -3.70 7.73 13.78
CA ARG A 385 -5.13 7.59 13.52
C ARG A 385 -5.43 6.69 12.34
N LEU A 386 -4.46 6.49 11.40
CA LEU A 386 -4.59 5.58 10.27
C LEU A 386 -4.99 4.18 10.73
N LEU A 387 -4.37 3.67 11.80
CA LEU A 387 -4.67 2.34 12.32
C LEU A 387 -6.18 2.17 12.62
N THR A 388 -6.75 3.06 13.40
CA THR A 388 -8.15 2.92 13.81
C THR A 388 -9.12 3.30 12.69
N ARG A 389 -8.84 4.39 11.94
CA ARG A 389 -9.74 4.86 10.90
C ARG A 389 -9.85 3.88 9.74
N VAL A 390 -8.70 3.43 9.22
CA VAL A 390 -8.69 2.53 8.05
C VAL A 390 -9.11 1.12 8.43
N SER A 391 -8.56 0.56 9.53
CA SER A 391 -8.90 -0.82 9.92
C SER A 391 -10.37 -0.98 10.28
N CYS A 392 -10.97 -0.02 11.01
CA CYS A 392 -12.40 -0.06 11.33
C CYS A 392 -13.26 0.05 10.06
N ALA A 393 -12.91 0.93 9.11
CA ALA A 393 -13.66 1.08 7.87
C ALA A 393 -13.60 -0.21 7.02
N VAL A 394 -12.41 -0.80 6.90
CA VAL A 394 -12.20 -2.05 6.17
C VAL A 394 -12.91 -3.23 6.83
N ALA A 395 -12.80 -3.36 8.16
CA ALA A 395 -13.51 -4.39 8.92
C ALA A 395 -15.03 -4.29 8.75
N LYS A 396 -15.57 -3.07 8.79
CA LYS A 396 -16.99 -2.83 8.56
C LYS A 396 -17.39 -3.24 7.15
N ALA A 397 -16.64 -2.83 6.14
CA ALA A 397 -16.89 -3.21 4.75
C ALA A 397 -16.83 -4.74 4.54
N ALA A 398 -15.89 -5.43 5.21
CA ALA A 398 -15.81 -6.89 5.17
C ALA A 398 -17.06 -7.57 5.74
N ILE A 399 -17.61 -7.04 6.82
CA ILE A 399 -18.85 -7.55 7.45
C ILE A 399 -20.04 -7.23 6.54
N ASP A 400 -20.19 -5.98 6.10
CA ASP A 400 -21.33 -5.52 5.32
C ASP A 400 -21.41 -6.22 3.94
N SER A 401 -20.26 -6.56 3.34
CA SER A 401 -20.17 -7.30 2.06
C SER A 401 -20.21 -8.83 2.23
N GLY A 402 -20.31 -9.35 3.45
CA GLY A 402 -20.47 -10.78 3.71
C GLY A 402 -19.21 -11.64 3.53
N VAL A 403 -18.01 -11.05 3.39
CA VAL A 403 -16.77 -11.80 3.28
C VAL A 403 -16.12 -12.13 4.62
N SER A 404 -16.61 -11.58 5.71
CA SER A 404 -16.14 -11.84 7.07
C SER A 404 -16.67 -13.16 7.65
N ARG A 405 -15.88 -13.80 8.53
CA ARG A 405 -16.32 -14.94 9.37
C ARG A 405 -16.59 -14.51 10.81
N ARG A 406 -16.18 -13.32 11.19
CA ARG A 406 -16.35 -12.77 12.53
C ARG A 406 -16.97 -11.39 12.45
N THR A 407 -18.01 -11.14 13.24
CA THR A 407 -18.65 -9.83 13.36
C THR A 407 -18.04 -9.02 14.50
N ILE A 408 -17.95 -7.72 14.33
CA ILE A 408 -17.57 -6.74 15.34
C ILE A 408 -18.81 -5.87 15.60
N THR A 409 -19.31 -5.85 16.83
CA THR A 409 -20.49 -5.08 17.23
C THR A 409 -20.12 -3.85 18.06
N ASP A 410 -19.06 -3.94 18.87
CA ASP A 410 -18.51 -2.83 19.64
C ASP A 410 -17.34 -2.18 18.89
N TRP A 411 -17.64 -1.16 18.10
CA TRP A 411 -16.65 -0.45 17.30
C TRP A 411 -15.73 0.46 18.12
N GLU A 412 -16.21 1.00 19.24
CA GLU A 412 -15.41 1.81 20.14
C GLU A 412 -14.40 0.93 20.89
N GLY A 413 -14.86 -0.19 21.43
CA GLY A 413 -14.00 -1.19 22.06
C GLY A 413 -12.96 -1.75 21.08
N TYR A 414 -13.33 -1.99 19.82
CA TYR A 414 -12.38 -2.43 18.79
C TYR A 414 -11.32 -1.35 18.49
N ALA A 415 -11.71 -0.09 18.33
CA ALA A 415 -10.75 0.99 18.12
C ALA A 415 -9.81 1.18 19.31
N ASN A 416 -10.31 1.02 20.55
CA ASN A 416 -9.50 1.07 21.76
C ASN A 416 -8.51 -0.10 21.82
N HIS A 417 -8.97 -1.32 21.53
CA HIS A 417 -8.11 -2.50 21.44
C HIS A 417 -6.96 -2.32 20.43
N LEU A 418 -7.22 -1.75 19.26
CA LEU A 418 -6.18 -1.46 18.27
C LEU A 418 -5.11 -0.49 18.82
N ARG A 419 -5.53 0.55 19.55
CA ARG A 419 -4.58 1.51 20.17
C ARG A 419 -3.73 0.84 21.25
N GLU A 420 -4.36 0.06 22.14
CA GLU A 420 -3.69 -0.68 23.21
C GLU A 420 -2.67 -1.69 22.66
N MET A 421 -3.07 -2.48 21.65
CA MET A 421 -2.22 -3.47 20.99
C MET A 421 -0.93 -2.85 20.46
N MET A 422 -1.00 -1.65 19.94
CA MET A 422 0.17 -0.94 19.41
C MET A 422 0.95 -0.18 20.48
N GLY A 423 0.39 -0.02 21.68
CA GLY A 423 0.99 0.78 22.74
C GLY A 423 1.21 2.23 22.31
N TYR A 424 0.31 2.78 21.48
CA TYR A 424 0.44 4.14 20.94
C TYR A 424 0.51 5.20 22.01
N ASP A 425 -0.11 4.98 23.16
CA ASP A 425 -0.03 5.89 24.30
C ASP A 425 1.38 5.96 24.91
N ASN A 426 2.24 4.97 24.65
CA ASN A 426 3.55 4.88 25.30
C ASN A 426 4.77 4.83 24.36
N LYS A 427 4.69 4.20 23.16
CA LYS A 427 5.88 3.96 22.33
C LYS A 427 6.23 5.11 21.39
N LEU A 428 5.24 5.73 20.73
CA LEU A 428 5.48 6.89 19.88
C LEU A 428 5.86 8.13 20.69
N LEU A 429 5.21 8.33 21.86
CA LEU A 429 5.60 9.36 22.81
C LEU A 429 7.03 9.17 23.32
N ARG A 430 7.45 7.95 23.65
CA ARG A 430 8.82 7.65 24.08
C ARG A 430 9.84 7.84 22.96
N SER A 431 9.56 7.43 21.74
CA SER A 431 10.47 7.67 20.61
C SER A 431 10.59 9.15 20.28
N CYS A 432 9.49 9.90 20.24
CA CYS A 432 9.55 11.34 20.04
C CYS A 432 10.27 12.06 21.18
N LEU A 433 10.06 11.66 22.42
CA LEU A 433 10.73 12.26 23.60
C LEU A 433 12.22 11.94 23.65
N LEU A 434 12.64 10.72 23.24
CA LEU A 434 14.05 10.35 23.16
C LEU A 434 14.81 11.13 22.08
N TYR A 435 14.16 11.47 20.97
CA TYR A 435 14.77 12.26 19.89
C TYR A 435 14.68 13.77 20.11
N THR A 436 13.83 14.25 21.01
CA THR A 436 13.65 15.69 21.28
C THR A 436 14.24 16.15 22.61
N SER A 437 14.62 15.22 23.50
CA SER A 437 15.34 15.57 24.73
C SER A 437 16.82 15.80 24.41
N PRO A 438 17.41 16.94 24.74
CA PRO A 438 18.85 17.13 24.64
C PRO A 438 19.56 16.07 25.48
N SER A 439 20.60 15.46 24.91
CA SER A 439 21.44 14.52 25.64
C SER A 439 21.98 15.21 26.89
N PRO A 440 22.07 14.53 28.05
CA PRO A 440 22.72 15.09 29.24
C PRO A 440 24.18 15.54 28.98
N ARG A 441 24.77 15.19 27.85
CA ARG A 441 26.12 15.61 27.43
C ARG A 441 26.16 16.94 26.71
N ASP A 442 24.99 17.48 26.31
CA ASP A 442 24.90 18.79 25.60
C ASP A 442 24.66 19.96 26.58
N CYS A 443 24.66 19.68 27.90
CA CYS A 443 24.48 20.66 28.96
C CYS A 443 25.76 20.87 29.81
N SER A 444 26.93 20.55 29.26
CA SER A 444 28.23 20.83 29.93
C SER A 444 29.09 21.78 29.11
#